data_71dd760a7c2d579bb0dd58ff21529754
#
_entry.id   71dd760a7c2d579bb0dd58ff21529754
#
_cell.length_a   1.000
_cell.length_b   1.000
_cell.length_c   1.000
_cell.angle_alpha   90.00
_cell.angle_beta   90.00
_cell.angle_gamma   90.00
#
_symmetry.space_group_name_H-M   'P 1'
#
loop_
_entity.id
_entity.type
_entity.pdbx_description
1 polymer ?
#
loop_
_entity_poly.entity_id
_entity_poly.type
_entity_poly.pdbx_seq_one_letter_code
_entity_poly.pdbx_strand_id
1 'polypeptide(L)' 'MTRASITEARRKDTREKIELGGLIVKAGLRFEKRALLLGLLIDGALRVKADGEERDRLLAIGAEAFGHDDH' A
#
# COMPACT_ATOMS: atom_id res chain seq x y z
N MET A 1 11.79 -29.60 -5.76
CA MET A 1 11.29 -28.60 -6.72
C MET A 1 10.22 -27.72 -6.10
N THR A 2 9.21 -28.36 -5.53
CA THR A 2 8.12 -27.62 -4.87
C THR A 2 8.62 -26.69 -3.76
N ARG A 3 9.63 -27.13 -3.02
CA ARG A 3 10.19 -26.32 -1.93
C ARG A 3 10.79 -25.01 -2.43
N ALA A 4 11.48 -25.05 -3.54
CA ALA A 4 12.11 -23.85 -4.09
C ALA A 4 11.04 -22.82 -4.49
N SER A 5 9.96 -23.29 -5.14
CA SER A 5 8.86 -22.43 -5.54
C SER A 5 8.17 -21.79 -4.32
N ILE A 6 7.95 -22.57 -3.27
CA ILE A 6 7.33 -22.08 -2.05
C ILE A 6 8.21 -21.03 -1.40
N THR A 7 9.53 -21.25 -1.35
CA THR A 7 10.47 -20.31 -0.77
C THR A 7 10.48 -18.98 -1.53
N GLU A 8 10.48 -19.05 -2.85
CA GLU A 8 10.45 -17.84 -3.68
C GLU A 8 9.15 -17.07 -3.50
N ALA A 9 8.02 -17.78 -3.43
CA ALA A 9 6.73 -17.15 -3.18
C ALA A 9 6.71 -16.42 -1.83
N ARG A 10 7.28 -17.03 -0.80
CA ARG A 10 7.36 -16.42 0.53
C ARG A 10 8.24 -15.18 0.53
N ARG A 11 9.38 -15.24 -0.16
CA ARG A 11 10.29 -14.08 -0.25
C ARG A 11 9.63 -12.93 -0.95
N LYS A 12 8.92 -13.21 -2.05
CA LYS A 12 8.20 -12.20 -2.80
C LYS A 12 7.10 -11.57 -1.93
N ASP A 13 6.32 -12.40 -1.23
CA ASP A 13 5.26 -11.93 -0.35
C ASP A 13 5.82 -11.04 0.75
N THR A 14 6.92 -11.44 1.37
CA THR A 14 7.57 -10.66 2.42
C THR A 14 8.03 -9.30 1.89
N ARG A 15 8.64 -9.30 0.71
CA ARG A 15 9.13 -8.08 0.09
C ARG A 15 7.98 -7.12 -0.22
N GLU A 16 6.88 -7.64 -0.74
CA GLU A 16 5.71 -6.83 -1.01
C GLU A 16 5.14 -6.19 0.26
N LYS A 17 5.09 -6.96 1.34
CA LYS A 17 4.60 -6.45 2.62
C LYS A 17 5.50 -5.35 3.17
N ILE A 18 6.80 -5.48 3.01
CA ILE A 18 7.75 -4.44 3.43
C ILE A 18 7.51 -3.17 2.63
N GLU A 19 7.36 -3.30 1.33
CA GLU A 19 7.11 -2.16 0.45
C GLU A 19 5.79 -1.46 0.80
N LEU A 20 4.73 -2.23 1.04
CA LEU A 20 3.43 -1.69 1.43
C LEU A 20 3.51 -0.99 2.78
N GLY A 21 4.25 -1.57 3.73
CA GLY A 21 4.49 -0.93 5.02
C GLY A 21 5.21 0.40 4.87
N GLY A 22 6.15 0.47 3.94
CA GLY A 22 6.85 1.71 3.62
C GLY A 22 5.92 2.81 3.13
N LEU A 23 4.89 2.45 2.37
CA LEU A 23 3.90 3.42 1.89
C LEU A 23 3.11 4.03 3.05
N ILE A 24 2.80 3.24 4.05
CA ILE A 24 2.09 3.71 5.23
C ILE A 24 2.93 4.73 5.99
N VAL A 25 4.22 4.45 6.14
CA VAL A 25 5.17 5.38 6.77
C VAL A 25 5.26 6.68 5.97
N LYS A 26 5.35 6.56 4.65
CA LYS A 26 5.42 7.70 3.75
C LYS A 26 4.16 8.57 3.83
N ALA A 27 3.01 7.96 4.06
CA ALA A 27 1.75 8.68 4.23
C ALA A 27 1.64 9.40 5.57
N GLY A 28 2.63 9.22 6.46
CA GLY A 28 2.62 9.87 7.76
C GLY A 28 1.81 9.14 8.82
N LEU A 29 1.53 7.87 8.58
CA LEU A 29 0.66 7.09 9.47
C LEU A 29 1.42 6.09 10.35
N ARG A 30 2.73 6.28 10.47
CA ARG A 30 3.60 5.32 11.16
C ARG A 30 3.15 5.00 12.60
N PHE A 31 2.68 6.01 13.31
CA PHE A 31 2.34 5.86 14.73
C PHE A 31 0.85 5.73 14.99
N GLU A 32 0.06 5.55 13.94
CA GLU A 32 -1.38 5.37 14.11
C GLU A 32 -1.71 3.96 14.58
N LYS A 33 -2.86 3.83 15.20
CA LYS A 33 -3.35 2.54 15.66
C LYS A 33 -3.60 1.63 14.45
N ARG A 34 -3.26 0.36 14.59
CA ARG A 34 -3.43 -0.61 13.51
C ARG A 34 -4.88 -0.73 13.07
N ALA A 35 -5.82 -0.66 14.01
CA ALA A 35 -7.24 -0.72 13.68
C ALA A 35 -7.65 0.47 12.81
N LEU A 36 -7.12 1.66 13.10
CA LEU A 36 -7.38 2.83 12.29
C LEU A 36 -6.83 2.67 10.88
N LEU A 37 -5.59 2.18 10.77
CA LEU A 37 -4.96 1.94 9.47
C LEU A 37 -5.76 0.97 8.64
N LEU A 38 -6.17 -0.14 9.24
CA LEU A 38 -6.93 -1.16 8.54
C LEU A 38 -8.29 -0.61 8.09
N GLY A 39 -8.96 0.11 8.98
CA GLY A 39 -10.25 0.73 8.64
C GLY A 39 -10.15 1.70 7.50
N LEU A 40 -9.11 2.55 7.52
CA LEU A 40 -8.86 3.51 6.46
C LEU A 40 -8.63 2.83 5.11
N LEU A 41 -7.84 1.77 5.12
CA LEU A 41 -7.53 1.02 3.90
C LEU A 41 -8.76 0.28 3.38
N ILE A 42 -9.55 -0.32 4.25
CA ILE A 42 -10.79 -1.01 3.84
C ILE A 42 -11.77 -0.01 3.23
N ASP A 43 -12.00 1.10 3.91
CA ASP A 43 -12.88 2.15 3.43
C ASP A 43 -12.42 2.68 2.08
N GLY A 44 -11.15 3.00 1.98
CA GLY A 44 -10.55 3.47 0.73
C GLY A 44 -10.65 2.46 -0.40
N ALA A 45 -10.43 1.18 -0.09
CA ALA A 45 -10.52 0.11 -1.08
C ALA A 45 -11.94 -0.01 -1.64
N LEU A 46 -12.95 0.11 -0.78
CA LEU A 46 -14.34 0.06 -1.21
C LEU A 46 -14.68 1.23 -2.14
N ARG A 47 -14.22 2.42 -1.80
CA ARG A 47 -14.45 3.61 -2.62
C ARG A 47 -13.77 3.51 -3.98
N VAL A 48 -12.54 3.04 -3.99
CA VAL A 48 -11.75 2.90 -5.22
C VAL A 48 -12.40 1.90 -6.18
N LYS A 49 -12.96 0.81 -5.65
CA LYS A 49 -13.62 -0.20 -6.46
C LYS A 49 -14.97 0.28 -6.99
N ALA A 50 -15.65 1.15 -6.24
CA ALA A 50 -16.98 1.63 -6.60
C ALA A 50 -16.94 2.83 -7.56
N ASP A 51 -15.87 3.63 -7.53
CA ASP A 51 -15.81 4.91 -8.23
C ASP A 51 -14.45 5.11 -8.88
N GLY A 52 -14.43 5.12 -10.22
CA GLY A 52 -13.17 5.32 -10.96
C GLY A 52 -12.58 6.72 -10.78
N GLU A 53 -13.41 7.72 -10.55
CA GLU A 53 -12.92 9.08 -10.30
C GLU A 53 -12.16 9.16 -8.98
N GLU A 54 -12.67 8.48 -7.97
CA GLU A 54 -11.99 8.42 -6.68
C GLU A 54 -10.65 7.71 -6.81
N ARG A 55 -10.60 6.63 -7.58
CA ARG A 55 -9.36 5.94 -7.87
C ARG A 55 -8.34 6.88 -8.52
N ASP A 56 -8.77 7.61 -9.53
CA ASP A 56 -7.91 8.55 -10.26
C ASP A 56 -7.41 9.67 -9.35
N ARG A 57 -8.28 10.18 -8.49
CA ARG A 57 -7.93 11.22 -7.54
C ARG A 57 -6.83 10.74 -6.59
N LEU A 58 -7.00 9.54 -6.04
CA LEU A 58 -6.03 8.98 -5.10
C LEU A 58 -4.72 8.64 -5.78
N LEU A 59 -4.78 8.15 -7.03
CA LEU A 59 -3.56 7.90 -7.81
C LEU A 59 -2.76 9.18 -8.03
N ALA A 60 -3.45 10.28 -8.31
CA ALA A 60 -2.79 11.58 -8.50
C ALA A 60 -2.12 12.05 -7.21
N ILE A 61 -2.79 11.90 -6.08
CA ILE A 61 -2.22 12.27 -4.78
C ILE A 61 -0.96 11.45 -4.49
N GLY A 62 -1.02 10.14 -4.73
CA GLY A 62 0.11 9.26 -4.52
C GLY A 62 1.29 9.57 -5.45
N ALA A 63 1.00 9.81 -6.71
CA ALA A 63 2.02 10.16 -7.69
C ALA A 63 2.73 11.47 -7.32
N GLU A 64 1.97 12.44 -6.85
CA GLU A 64 2.52 13.71 -6.37
C GLU A 64 3.46 13.48 -5.18
N ALA A 65 3.05 12.65 -4.23
CA ALA A 65 3.87 12.35 -3.06
C ALA A 65 5.18 11.66 -3.44
N PHE A 66 5.14 10.74 -4.40
CA PHE A 66 6.35 10.09 -4.89
C PHE A 66 7.27 11.07 -5.60
N GLY A 67 6.71 12.00 -6.34
CA GLY A 67 7.50 13.02 -7.01
C GLY A 67 8.29 13.91 -6.05
N HIS A 68 7.71 14.21 -4.90
CA HIS A 68 8.38 15.03 -3.88
C HIS A 68 9.51 14.29 -3.17
N ASP A 69 9.51 12.98 -3.17
CA ASP A 69 10.55 12.18 -2.52
C ASP A 69 11.71 11.83 -3.44
N ASP A 70 11.63 12.24 -4.66
CA ASP A 70 12.65 11.93 -5.64
C ASP A 70 13.79 12.94 -5.54
N HIS A 71 14.91 12.45 -5.02
CA HIS A 71 16.12 13.27 -4.86
C HIS A 71 17.20 12.84 -5.80
#